data_0f30d235792dad83adc32bf21be8e013
#
_entry.id   0f30d235792dad83adc32bf21be8e013
#
_cell.length_a   1.000
_cell.length_b   1.000
_cell.length_c   1.000
_cell.angle_alpha   90.00
_cell.angle_beta   90.00
_cell.angle_gamma   90.00
#
_symmetry.space_group_name_H-M   'P 1'
#
loop_
_entity.id
_entity.type
_entity.pdbx_description
1 polymer ?
#
loop_
_entity_poly.entity_id
_entity_poly.type
_entity_poly.pdbx_seq_one_letter_code
_entity_poly.pdbx_strand_id
1 'polypeptide(L)'
;MRDRCRRIAAWRRRGNPALGKASSAELVATLSHSNGWHRDTAARLLYERQDKSAVPLLAALVRESASAAGRHQALGVLDGLGALDPAVVVAALGDRDARVRERAVYLAEILVQRGASPERLAAAMAPLADDPEARVRLQLAFSASVIPGLSAAYARL
;
A
#
# COMPACT_ATOMS: atom_id res chain seq x y z
N MET A 1 13.59 26.69 -28.34
CA MET A 1 13.53 27.55 -27.14
C MET A 1 12.11 27.90 -26.72
N ARG A 2 11.19 28.30 -27.62
CA ARG A 2 9.78 28.65 -27.32
C ARG A 2 8.92 27.51 -26.77
N ASP A 3 9.18 26.27 -27.15
CA ASP A 3 8.42 25.09 -26.73
C ASP A 3 8.70 24.68 -25.27
N ARG A 4 9.94 24.87 -24.82
CA ARG A 4 10.36 24.64 -23.42
C ARG A 4 9.69 25.63 -22.47
N CYS A 5 9.57 26.89 -22.90
CA CYS A 5 8.87 27.93 -22.11
C CYS A 5 7.36 27.67 -22.02
N ARG A 6 6.73 27.13 -23.09
CA ARG A 6 5.31 26.76 -23.06
C ARG A 6 5.03 25.59 -22.11
N ARG A 7 5.93 24.59 -22.06
CA ARG A 7 5.82 23.47 -21.11
C ARG A 7 5.98 23.92 -19.66
N ILE A 8 6.92 24.82 -19.38
CA ILE A 8 7.12 25.41 -18.03
C ILE A 8 5.90 26.25 -17.62
N ALA A 9 5.32 27.04 -18.54
CA ALA A 9 4.13 27.83 -18.27
C ALA A 9 2.87 26.96 -18.11
N ALA A 10 2.76 25.84 -18.80
CA ALA A 10 1.69 24.86 -18.62
C ALA A 10 1.84 24.10 -17.28
N TRP A 11 3.07 23.84 -16.83
CA TRP A 11 3.36 23.25 -15.53
C TRP A 11 2.98 24.20 -14.39
N ARG A 12 3.26 25.50 -14.50
CA ARG A 12 2.87 26.52 -13.51
C ARG A 12 1.36 26.75 -13.44
N ARG A 13 0.61 26.47 -14.51
CA ARG A 13 -0.86 26.59 -14.55
C ARG A 13 -1.62 25.38 -13.99
N ARG A 14 -0.97 24.25 -13.79
CA ARG A 14 -1.51 23.18 -12.95
C ARG A 14 -1.37 23.66 -11.51
N GLY A 15 -2.44 24.27 -10.99
CA GLY A 15 -2.47 24.86 -9.67
C GLY A 15 -1.83 23.90 -8.67
N ASN A 16 -0.92 24.43 -7.85
CA ASN A 16 -0.33 23.65 -6.76
C ASN A 16 -1.50 23.19 -5.87
N PRO A 17 -1.85 21.92 -5.81
CA PRO A 17 -3.01 21.51 -5.04
C PRO A 17 -2.73 21.90 -3.58
N ALA A 18 -3.60 22.73 -3.02
CA ALA A 18 -3.52 23.14 -1.62
C ALA A 18 -3.91 21.97 -0.71
N LEU A 19 -3.14 20.86 -0.78
CA LEU A 19 -3.43 19.60 -0.10
C LEU A 19 -3.65 19.78 1.40
N GLY A 20 -3.04 20.81 2.01
CA GLY A 20 -3.26 21.14 3.41
C GLY A 20 -4.71 21.50 3.75
N LYS A 21 -5.50 21.95 2.77
CA LYS A 21 -6.94 22.29 2.92
C LYS A 21 -7.87 21.22 2.34
N ALA A 22 -7.33 20.21 1.68
CA ALA A 22 -8.10 19.13 1.05
C ALA A 22 -8.81 18.30 2.11
N SER A 23 -10.02 17.85 1.81
CA SER A 23 -10.77 16.88 2.62
C SER A 23 -10.07 15.53 2.62
N SER A 24 -10.40 14.64 3.57
CA SER A 24 -9.86 13.28 3.61
C SER A 24 -10.22 12.50 2.35
N ALA A 25 -11.39 12.69 1.77
CA ALA A 25 -11.78 12.07 0.49
C ALA A 25 -10.89 12.53 -0.69
N GLU A 26 -10.60 13.82 -0.78
CA GLU A 26 -9.70 14.37 -1.81
C GLU A 26 -8.26 13.88 -1.62
N LEU A 27 -7.80 13.76 -0.38
CA LEU A 27 -6.48 13.19 -0.07
C LEU A 27 -6.41 11.71 -0.47
N VAL A 28 -7.46 10.91 -0.17
CA VAL A 28 -7.52 9.50 -0.60
C VAL A 28 -7.48 9.41 -2.13
N ALA A 29 -8.25 10.21 -2.86
CA ALA A 29 -8.20 10.25 -4.32
C ALA A 29 -6.79 10.63 -4.84
N THR A 30 -6.08 11.53 -4.13
CA THR A 30 -4.73 11.96 -4.48
C THR A 30 -3.67 10.86 -4.33
N LEU A 31 -3.92 9.80 -3.54
CA LEU A 31 -3.01 8.65 -3.45
C LEU A 31 -2.80 7.92 -4.78
N SER A 32 -3.69 8.11 -5.76
CA SER A 32 -3.56 7.56 -7.11
C SER A 32 -2.91 8.53 -8.12
N HIS A 33 -2.49 9.71 -7.68
CA HIS A 33 -1.90 10.74 -8.55
C HIS A 33 -0.60 10.25 -9.20
N SER A 34 -0.34 10.67 -10.46
CA SER A 34 0.88 10.28 -11.20
C SER A 34 2.18 10.79 -10.56
N ASN A 35 2.14 11.98 -9.96
CA ASN A 35 3.29 12.57 -9.27
C ASN A 35 3.43 11.99 -7.85
N GLY A 36 4.60 11.40 -7.54
CA GLY A 36 4.93 10.80 -6.24
C GLY A 36 4.81 11.79 -5.08
N TRP A 37 5.29 13.02 -5.25
CA TRP A 37 5.21 14.03 -4.21
C TRP A 37 3.77 14.28 -3.73
N HIS A 38 2.79 14.30 -4.65
CA HIS A 38 1.38 14.47 -4.28
C HIS A 38 0.88 13.26 -3.49
N ARG A 39 1.23 12.03 -3.91
CA ARG A 39 0.85 10.81 -3.19
C ARG A 39 1.42 10.79 -1.78
N ASP A 40 2.72 11.09 -1.64
CA ASP A 40 3.42 11.07 -0.36
C ASP A 40 2.90 12.16 0.58
N THR A 41 2.64 13.36 0.04
CA THR A 41 2.05 14.45 0.81
C THR A 41 0.63 14.11 1.27
N ALA A 42 -0.19 13.52 0.41
CA ALA A 42 -1.55 13.11 0.77
C ALA A 42 -1.54 12.01 1.85
N ALA A 43 -0.66 11.01 1.71
CA ALA A 43 -0.48 9.95 2.69
C ALA A 43 -0.05 10.51 4.05
N ARG A 44 0.92 11.42 4.07
CA ARG A 44 1.38 12.09 5.28
C ARG A 44 0.25 12.87 5.97
N LEU A 45 -0.52 13.65 5.21
CA LEU A 45 -1.63 14.44 5.76
C LEU A 45 -2.75 13.56 6.32
N LEU A 46 -3.07 12.43 5.66
CA LEU A 46 -4.03 11.45 6.18
C LEU A 46 -3.52 10.85 7.50
N TYR A 47 -2.24 10.51 7.58
CA TYR A 47 -1.62 10.01 8.80
C TYR A 47 -1.62 11.06 9.92
N GLU A 48 -1.21 12.31 9.64
CA GLU A 48 -1.15 13.38 10.64
C GLU A 48 -2.53 13.73 11.20
N ARG A 49 -3.57 13.69 10.37
CA ARG A 49 -4.94 14.01 10.78
C ARG A 49 -5.61 12.90 11.59
N GLN A 50 -5.15 11.66 11.46
CA GLN A 50 -5.75 10.47 12.10
C GLN A 50 -7.28 10.37 11.90
N ASP A 51 -7.77 10.86 10.75
CA ASP A 51 -9.19 10.87 10.42
C ASP A 51 -9.68 9.48 9.98
N LYS A 52 -10.36 8.78 10.87
CA LYS A 52 -10.89 7.43 10.62
C LYS A 52 -11.99 7.39 9.56
N SER A 53 -12.61 8.52 9.20
CA SER A 53 -13.60 8.56 8.12
C SER A 53 -13.00 8.20 6.75
N ALA A 54 -11.67 8.29 6.60
CA ALA A 54 -10.95 7.87 5.39
C ALA A 54 -10.88 6.33 5.24
N VAL A 55 -11.05 5.55 6.31
CA VAL A 55 -10.81 4.09 6.30
C VAL A 55 -11.64 3.35 5.23
N PRO A 56 -12.95 3.53 5.10
CA PRO A 56 -13.72 2.84 4.06
C PRO A 56 -13.28 3.25 2.65
N LEU A 57 -12.90 4.50 2.43
CA LEU A 57 -12.41 5.00 1.14
C LEU A 57 -11.04 4.39 0.79
N LEU A 58 -10.14 4.27 1.77
CA LEU A 58 -8.84 3.62 1.62
C LEU A 58 -9.00 2.13 1.30
N ALA A 59 -9.88 1.42 2.01
CA ALA A 59 -10.16 0.03 1.75
C ALA A 59 -10.75 -0.20 0.34
N ALA A 60 -11.64 0.68 -0.12
CA ALA A 60 -12.15 0.67 -1.48
C ALA A 60 -11.02 0.92 -2.50
N LEU A 61 -10.15 1.88 -2.23
CA LEU A 61 -9.02 2.19 -3.11
C LEU A 61 -8.06 1.00 -3.26
N VAL A 62 -7.78 0.25 -2.19
CA VAL A 62 -6.96 -0.97 -2.25
C VAL A 62 -7.60 -2.00 -3.19
N ARG A 63 -8.92 -2.19 -3.14
CA ARG A 63 -9.61 -3.20 -3.95
C ARG A 63 -9.78 -2.80 -5.42
N GLU A 64 -10.09 -1.54 -5.67
CA GLU A 64 -10.71 -1.11 -6.94
C GLU A 64 -9.80 -0.23 -7.81
N SER A 65 -8.79 0.43 -7.22
CA SER A 65 -7.97 1.37 -7.97
C SER A 65 -7.15 0.68 -9.09
N ALA A 66 -7.17 1.27 -10.28
CA ALA A 66 -6.27 0.88 -11.36
C ALA A 66 -4.79 1.18 -11.04
N SER A 67 -4.54 2.20 -10.19
CA SER A 67 -3.20 2.65 -9.81
C SER A 67 -2.56 1.72 -8.77
N ALA A 68 -1.56 0.94 -9.15
CA ALA A 68 -0.77 0.14 -8.21
C ALA A 68 -0.12 1.02 -7.12
N ALA A 69 0.37 2.21 -7.48
CA ALA A 69 0.92 3.15 -6.52
C ALA A 69 -0.14 3.64 -5.52
N GLY A 70 -1.37 3.86 -5.97
CA GLY A 70 -2.50 4.21 -5.10
C GLY A 70 -2.83 3.09 -4.11
N ARG A 71 -2.94 1.84 -4.60
CA ARG A 71 -3.20 0.67 -3.74
C ARG A 71 -2.09 0.46 -2.70
N HIS A 72 -0.82 0.58 -3.12
CA HIS A 72 0.34 0.50 -2.23
C HIS A 72 0.31 1.58 -1.14
N GLN A 73 0.03 2.84 -1.50
CA GLN A 73 -0.06 3.95 -0.55
C GLN A 73 -1.23 3.78 0.42
N ALA A 74 -2.40 3.36 -0.08
CA ALA A 74 -3.58 3.15 0.75
C ALA A 74 -3.36 2.09 1.83
N LEU A 75 -2.67 0.99 1.52
CA LEU A 75 -2.26 -0.01 2.50
C LEU A 75 -1.40 0.60 3.62
N GLY A 76 -0.42 1.44 3.26
CA GLY A 76 0.43 2.13 4.23
C GLY A 76 -0.33 3.13 5.10
N VAL A 77 -1.31 3.84 4.53
CA VAL A 77 -2.14 4.78 5.30
C VAL A 77 -3.08 4.03 6.25
N LEU A 78 -3.68 2.91 5.82
CA LEU A 78 -4.51 2.07 6.68
C LEU A 78 -3.72 1.55 7.90
N ASP A 79 -2.47 1.13 7.68
CA ASP A 79 -1.56 0.74 8.75
C ASP A 79 -1.26 1.90 9.69
N GLY A 80 -0.88 3.06 9.16
CA GLY A 80 -0.59 4.26 9.94
C GLY A 80 -1.78 4.82 10.72
N LEU A 81 -3.01 4.56 10.24
CA LEU A 81 -4.24 4.88 10.97
C LEU A 81 -4.57 3.80 12.02
N GLY A 82 -3.83 2.71 12.14
CA GLY A 82 -4.19 1.58 13.01
C GLY A 82 -5.53 0.94 12.63
N ALA A 83 -5.89 0.97 11.34
CA ALA A 83 -7.16 0.50 10.81
C ALA A 83 -6.99 -0.56 9.72
N LEU A 84 -5.83 -1.21 9.70
CA LEU A 84 -5.53 -2.26 8.75
C LEU A 84 -6.26 -3.55 9.10
N ASP A 85 -7.21 -3.95 8.26
CA ASP A 85 -7.95 -5.19 8.41
C ASP A 85 -7.15 -6.36 7.78
N PRO A 86 -6.99 -7.50 8.50
CA PRO A 86 -6.36 -8.70 7.93
C PRO A 86 -6.97 -9.17 6.61
N ALA A 87 -8.27 -9.01 6.39
CA ALA A 87 -8.91 -9.37 5.14
C ALA A 87 -8.45 -8.50 3.95
N VAL A 88 -8.17 -7.22 4.20
CA VAL A 88 -7.61 -6.31 3.18
C VAL A 88 -6.18 -6.74 2.80
N VAL A 89 -5.38 -7.16 3.78
CA VAL A 89 -4.02 -7.65 3.54
C VAL A 89 -4.06 -8.96 2.77
N VAL A 90 -4.89 -9.92 3.16
CA VAL A 90 -5.07 -11.19 2.43
C VAL A 90 -5.45 -10.97 0.97
N ALA A 91 -6.37 -10.04 0.69
CA ALA A 91 -6.71 -9.69 -0.69
C ALA A 91 -5.52 -9.08 -1.44
N ALA A 92 -4.73 -8.24 -0.79
CA ALA A 92 -3.58 -7.58 -1.40
C ALA A 92 -2.39 -8.53 -1.65
N LEU A 93 -2.29 -9.68 -0.96
CA LEU A 93 -1.31 -10.73 -1.27
C LEU A 93 -1.51 -11.32 -2.69
N GLY A 94 -2.73 -11.27 -3.23
CA GLY A 94 -3.04 -11.68 -4.61
C GLY A 94 -3.02 -10.52 -5.63
N ASP A 95 -2.48 -9.35 -5.30
CA ASP A 95 -2.48 -8.22 -6.21
C ASP A 95 -1.66 -8.49 -7.48
N ARG A 96 -2.12 -7.95 -8.61
CA ARG A 96 -1.43 -8.04 -9.92
C ARG A 96 -0.06 -7.35 -9.95
N ASP A 97 0.18 -6.34 -9.09
CA ASP A 97 1.45 -5.61 -9.01
C ASP A 97 2.30 -6.16 -7.86
N ALA A 98 3.53 -6.57 -8.18
CA ALA A 98 4.45 -7.17 -7.22
C ALA A 98 4.79 -6.28 -6.02
N ARG A 99 4.81 -4.96 -6.19
CA ARG A 99 5.09 -4.01 -5.10
C ARG A 99 3.94 -3.97 -4.09
N VAL A 100 2.71 -4.19 -4.55
CA VAL A 100 1.55 -4.29 -3.67
C VAL A 100 1.59 -5.62 -2.91
N ARG A 101 1.93 -6.73 -3.59
CA ARG A 101 2.10 -8.04 -2.93
C ARG A 101 3.23 -8.00 -1.90
N GLU A 102 4.41 -7.45 -2.26
CA GLU A 102 5.54 -7.25 -1.34
C GLU A 102 5.11 -6.46 -0.10
N ARG A 103 4.40 -5.35 -0.29
CA ARG A 103 3.86 -4.53 0.80
C ARG A 103 2.88 -5.31 1.67
N ALA A 104 2.02 -6.13 1.07
CA ALA A 104 1.05 -6.95 1.78
C ALA A 104 1.74 -8.02 2.65
N VAL A 105 2.82 -8.64 2.16
CA VAL A 105 3.65 -9.57 2.94
C VAL A 105 4.22 -8.89 4.17
N TYR A 106 4.82 -7.71 4.02
CA TYR A 106 5.34 -6.93 5.14
C TYR A 106 4.25 -6.56 6.16
N LEU A 107 3.08 -6.14 5.67
CA LEU A 107 1.96 -5.75 6.55
C LEU A 107 1.32 -6.96 7.26
N ALA A 108 1.35 -8.15 6.65
CA ALA A 108 0.94 -9.38 7.32
C ALA A 108 1.82 -9.68 8.55
N GLU A 109 3.15 -9.48 8.43
CA GLU A 109 4.07 -9.57 9.55
C GLU A 109 3.72 -8.59 10.68
N ILE A 110 3.48 -7.32 10.34
CA ILE A 110 3.06 -6.30 11.31
C ILE A 110 1.77 -6.68 12.02
N LEU A 111 0.79 -7.23 11.30
CA LEU A 111 -0.46 -7.69 11.89
C LEU A 111 -0.25 -8.85 12.88
N VAL A 112 0.61 -9.81 12.56
CA VAL A 112 0.95 -10.91 13.48
C VAL A 112 1.65 -10.37 14.74
N GLN A 113 2.59 -9.45 14.59
CA GLN A 113 3.25 -8.79 15.73
C GLN A 113 2.27 -8.02 16.62
N ARG A 114 1.15 -7.55 16.06
CA ARG A 114 0.06 -6.89 16.80
C ARG A 114 -1.02 -7.85 17.33
N GLY A 115 -0.81 -9.17 17.20
CA GLY A 115 -1.69 -10.19 17.76
C GLY A 115 -2.75 -10.74 16.80
N ALA A 116 -2.66 -10.49 15.50
CA ALA A 116 -3.51 -11.18 14.54
C ALA A 116 -3.13 -12.67 14.45
N SER A 117 -4.13 -13.53 14.17
CA SER A 117 -3.90 -14.96 14.00
C SER A 117 -2.90 -15.24 12.84
N PRO A 118 -1.77 -15.89 13.12
CA PRO A 118 -0.75 -16.15 12.11
C PRO A 118 -1.18 -17.20 11.08
N GLU A 119 -2.06 -18.13 11.44
CA GLU A 119 -2.39 -19.29 10.61
C GLU A 119 -3.04 -18.89 9.29
N ARG A 120 -4.03 -17.97 9.35
CA ARG A 120 -4.72 -17.48 8.15
C ARG A 120 -3.79 -16.68 7.25
N LEU A 121 -2.92 -15.86 7.83
CA LEU A 121 -1.96 -15.05 7.09
C LEU A 121 -0.87 -15.94 6.48
N ALA A 122 -0.32 -16.90 7.23
CA ALA A 122 0.66 -17.85 6.72
C ALA A 122 0.10 -18.68 5.56
N ALA A 123 -1.13 -19.18 5.67
CA ALA A 123 -1.79 -19.93 4.59
C ALA A 123 -1.97 -19.07 3.32
N ALA A 124 -2.34 -17.78 3.47
CA ALA A 124 -2.49 -16.87 2.34
C ALA A 124 -1.14 -16.46 1.71
N MET A 125 -0.06 -16.45 2.48
CA MET A 125 1.29 -16.10 2.03
C MET A 125 2.04 -17.29 1.39
N ALA A 126 1.73 -18.52 1.76
CA ALA A 126 2.44 -19.71 1.32
C ALA A 126 2.60 -19.82 -0.23
N PRO A 127 1.59 -19.52 -1.06
CA PRO A 127 1.74 -19.54 -2.52
C PRO A 127 2.76 -18.54 -3.07
N LEU A 128 3.10 -17.50 -2.32
CA LEU A 128 4.07 -16.48 -2.75
C LEU A 128 5.53 -16.98 -2.66
N ALA A 129 5.77 -18.19 -2.13
CA ALA A 129 7.06 -18.86 -2.24
C ALA A 129 7.50 -19.03 -3.71
N ASP A 130 6.54 -19.26 -4.60
CA ASP A 130 6.74 -19.41 -6.04
C ASP A 130 6.39 -18.12 -6.83
N ASP A 131 6.30 -16.96 -6.16
CA ASP A 131 6.00 -15.69 -6.84
C ASP A 131 7.04 -15.42 -7.95
N PRO A 132 6.63 -15.03 -9.17
CA PRO A 132 7.56 -14.74 -10.27
C PRO A 132 8.56 -13.62 -9.91
N GLU A 133 8.17 -12.69 -9.04
CA GLU A 133 8.98 -11.54 -8.67
C GLU A 133 9.88 -11.83 -7.46
N ALA A 134 11.19 -11.76 -7.67
CA ALA A 134 12.19 -12.04 -6.63
C ALA A 134 12.02 -11.18 -5.37
N ARG A 135 11.58 -9.92 -5.51
CA ARG A 135 11.33 -9.02 -4.38
C ARG A 135 10.25 -9.53 -3.43
N VAL A 136 9.18 -10.15 -3.97
CA VAL A 136 8.10 -10.74 -3.17
C VAL A 136 8.63 -11.96 -2.41
N ARG A 137 9.36 -12.84 -3.10
CA ARG A 137 9.99 -14.00 -2.46
C ARG A 137 10.99 -13.61 -1.38
N LEU A 138 11.78 -12.54 -1.61
CA LEU A 138 12.74 -12.02 -0.64
C LEU A 138 12.02 -11.47 0.60
N GLN A 139 10.97 -10.67 0.44
CA GLN A 139 10.19 -10.17 1.56
C GLN A 139 9.54 -11.33 2.33
N LEU A 140 9.03 -12.33 1.62
CA LEU A 140 8.46 -13.53 2.24
C LEU A 140 9.50 -14.27 3.08
N ALA A 141 10.74 -14.40 2.58
CA ALA A 141 11.84 -15.03 3.33
C ALA A 141 12.15 -14.30 4.65
N PHE A 142 12.16 -12.97 4.64
CA PHE A 142 12.31 -12.18 5.86
C PHE A 142 11.16 -12.40 6.85
N SER A 143 9.93 -12.41 6.36
CA SER A 143 8.75 -12.59 7.19
C SER A 143 8.58 -14.03 7.72
N ALA A 144 9.20 -15.02 7.06
CA ALA A 144 9.14 -16.43 7.48
C ALA A 144 9.79 -16.69 8.86
N SER A 145 10.72 -15.85 9.29
CA SER A 145 11.33 -15.91 10.61
C SER A 145 10.39 -15.43 11.73
N VAL A 146 9.39 -14.62 11.39
CA VAL A 146 8.49 -13.95 12.34
C VAL A 146 7.12 -14.62 12.39
N ILE A 147 6.65 -15.16 11.25
CA ILE A 147 5.31 -15.74 11.14
C ILE A 147 5.37 -17.27 11.33
N PRO A 148 4.83 -17.81 12.45
CA PRO A 148 4.77 -19.25 12.68
C PRO A 148 4.05 -19.98 11.53
N GLY A 149 4.61 -21.12 11.13
CA GLY A 149 4.07 -21.97 10.05
C GLY A 149 4.52 -21.58 8.63
N LEU A 150 5.06 -20.38 8.42
CA LEU A 150 5.53 -19.96 7.09
C LEU A 150 6.89 -20.61 6.73
N SER A 151 7.75 -20.88 7.71
CA SER A 151 9.04 -21.55 7.52
C SER A 151 8.91 -22.96 6.93
N ALA A 152 7.83 -23.68 7.25
CA ALA A 152 7.57 -25.02 6.70
C ALA A 152 7.23 -24.97 5.20
N ALA A 153 6.64 -23.91 4.71
CA ALA A 153 6.40 -23.69 3.27
C ALA A 153 7.72 -23.41 2.52
N TYR A 154 8.66 -22.72 3.19
CA TYR A 154 9.99 -22.42 2.63
C TYR A 154 10.95 -23.59 2.59
N ALA A 155 10.85 -24.53 3.54
CA ALA A 155 11.71 -25.73 3.59
C ALA A 155 11.50 -26.72 2.42
N ARG A 156 10.54 -26.44 1.55
CA ARG A 156 10.21 -27.24 0.35
C ARG A 156 10.81 -26.67 -0.95
N LEU A 157 11.50 -25.52 -0.88
CA LEU A 157 12.25 -24.90 -1.98
C LEU A 157 13.72 -25.26 -1.93
#